data_b0769edd6e2e62cdc6342e068ee93867
#
_entry.id   b0769edd6e2e62cdc6342e068ee93867
#
_cell.length_a   1.000
_cell.length_b   1.000
_cell.length_c   1.000
_cell.angle_alpha   90.00
_cell.angle_beta   90.00
_cell.angle_gamma   90.00
#
_symmetry.space_group_name_H-M   'P 1'
#
loop_
_entity.id
_entity.type
_entity.pdbx_description
1 polymer ?
#
loop_
_entity_poly.entity_id
_entity_poly.type
_entity_poly.pdbx_seq_one_letter_code
_entity_poly.pdbx_strand_id
1 'polypeptide(L)'
;MPDNDDIQDLLKAFERLCAGRGNGFLSEDSFERIIDHFDDINSLSKAMEAAEMGVLQYPYSCTLLVKKADLLIANRQYKRALVVLDKAEILDRNDIDIYVLRTDAYLALDMQDKAVALLEDAISQFDGDERIDLLFELADVYDDYEAFEKIFDCLKLILDYDPNNEEALYKICFWTDFTGRSEESIRLHLKIIEDFPYNDLAWFNLAAAYQGLRLFEKSIDAYQYAIAINEKFDFAYRNMADAMMRLHRYKEAIESLERVIELARPEDLIYQAIGFCYEKIKNYAQARFYYRKASHLNPDDAKIYLKVAGTYIKESKHAQAIKYLDT
;
A
#
# COMPACT_ATOMS: atom_id res chain seq x y z
N MET A 1 5.43 31.28 -8.80
CA MET A 1 6.52 31.48 -9.76
C MET A 1 7.62 32.43 -9.28
N PRO A 2 7.76 32.75 -7.98
CA PRO A 2 8.98 33.41 -7.46
C PRO A 2 10.15 32.44 -7.19
N ASP A 3 9.88 31.12 -7.00
CA ASP A 3 10.90 30.15 -6.57
C ASP A 3 11.96 29.80 -7.61
N ASN A 4 11.66 29.93 -8.88
CA ASN A 4 12.57 29.45 -9.96
C ASN A 4 13.71 30.45 -10.26
N ASP A 5 13.51 31.75 -10.06
CA ASP A 5 14.55 32.76 -10.23
C ASP A 5 15.54 32.73 -9.05
N ASP A 6 15.08 32.40 -7.85
CA ASP A 6 15.88 32.31 -6.64
C ASP A 6 16.84 31.09 -6.70
N ILE A 7 16.39 29.92 -7.14
CA ILE A 7 17.27 28.74 -7.26
C ILE A 7 18.37 28.94 -8.31
N GLN A 8 18.08 29.64 -9.43
CA GLN A 8 19.07 29.92 -10.48
C GLN A 8 20.23 30.81 -9.97
N ASP A 9 19.94 31.74 -9.07
CA ASP A 9 20.97 32.60 -8.49
C ASP A 9 21.79 31.82 -7.43
N LEU A 10 21.17 30.91 -6.68
CA LEU A 10 21.85 29.98 -5.77
C LEU A 10 22.81 29.05 -6.56
N LEU A 11 22.36 28.49 -7.67
CA LEU A 11 23.19 27.64 -8.52
C LEU A 11 24.41 28.39 -9.08
N LYS A 12 24.22 29.64 -9.55
CA LYS A 12 25.35 30.50 -10.02
C LYS A 12 26.32 30.82 -8.89
N ALA A 13 25.81 31.03 -7.66
CA ALA A 13 26.64 31.27 -6.48
C ALA A 13 27.44 30.00 -6.13
N PHE A 14 26.81 28.86 -6.17
CA PHE A 14 27.45 27.56 -5.96
C PHE A 14 28.53 27.28 -7.02
N GLU A 15 28.26 27.51 -8.31
CA GLU A 15 29.25 27.33 -9.38
C GLU A 15 30.49 28.23 -9.20
N ARG A 16 30.28 29.48 -8.72
CA ARG A 16 31.40 30.39 -8.39
C ARG A 16 32.21 29.88 -7.21
N LEU A 17 31.53 29.28 -6.21
CA LEU A 17 32.18 28.67 -5.04
C LEU A 17 33.05 27.48 -5.45
N CYS A 18 32.52 26.56 -6.28
CA CYS A 18 33.25 25.42 -6.83
C CYS A 18 34.47 25.86 -7.68
N ALA A 19 34.33 26.95 -8.42
CA ALA A 19 35.41 27.52 -9.24
C ALA A 19 36.49 28.27 -8.43
N GLY A 20 36.36 28.37 -7.12
CA GLY A 20 37.26 29.14 -6.25
C GLY A 20 37.23 30.66 -6.52
N ARG A 21 36.16 31.17 -7.16
CA ARG A 21 36.00 32.56 -7.56
C ARG A 21 35.08 33.28 -6.59
N GLY A 22 35.62 33.73 -5.45
CA GLY A 22 34.87 34.56 -4.50
C GLY A 22 35.03 34.08 -3.04
N ASN A 23 34.80 34.95 -2.08
CA ASN A 23 34.66 34.64 -0.65
C ASN A 23 33.26 34.04 -0.41
N GLY A 24 32.92 32.99 -1.14
CA GLY A 24 31.59 32.44 -1.17
C GLY A 24 31.26 31.61 0.06
N PHE A 25 30.53 32.22 0.96
CA PHE A 25 29.85 31.51 2.04
C PHE A 25 28.37 31.40 1.67
N LEU A 26 27.86 30.19 1.52
CA LEU A 26 26.44 29.94 1.33
C LEU A 26 25.82 29.55 2.65
N SER A 27 24.55 29.90 2.90
CA SER A 27 23.83 29.44 4.08
C SER A 27 23.57 27.94 4.03
N GLU A 28 23.31 27.34 5.18
CA GLU A 28 22.92 25.94 5.30
C GLU A 28 21.70 25.62 4.44
N ASP A 29 20.62 26.39 4.58
CA ASP A 29 19.39 26.31 3.75
C ASP A 29 19.69 26.41 2.24
N SER A 30 20.67 27.23 1.85
CA SER A 30 21.06 27.32 0.44
C SER A 30 21.70 26.02 -0.07
N PHE A 31 22.50 25.35 0.75
CA PHE A 31 23.06 24.04 0.40
C PHE A 31 21.98 22.98 0.31
N GLU A 32 21.04 22.94 1.26
CA GLU A 32 19.91 22.00 1.22
C GLU A 32 19.12 22.14 -0.07
N ARG A 33 18.71 23.36 -0.42
CA ARG A 33 17.98 23.64 -1.66
C ARG A 33 18.76 23.31 -2.94
N ILE A 34 20.06 23.50 -2.93
CA ILE A 34 20.94 23.13 -4.06
C ILE A 34 21.04 21.60 -4.18
N ILE A 35 21.19 20.90 -3.06
CA ILE A 35 21.23 19.43 -3.03
C ILE A 35 19.94 18.86 -3.59
N ASP A 36 18.79 19.32 -3.04
CA ASP A 36 17.46 18.86 -3.46
C ASP A 36 17.24 19.11 -4.95
N HIS A 37 17.61 20.31 -5.44
CA HIS A 37 17.48 20.61 -6.85
C HIS A 37 18.30 19.67 -7.73
N PHE A 38 19.54 19.34 -7.36
CA PHE A 38 20.37 18.43 -8.15
C PHE A 38 19.91 16.98 -8.05
N ASP A 39 19.33 16.59 -6.94
CA ASP A 39 18.73 15.27 -6.74
C ASP A 39 17.45 15.13 -7.60
N ASP A 40 16.54 16.10 -7.55
CA ASP A 40 15.32 16.15 -8.37
C ASP A 40 15.58 15.98 -9.88
N ILE A 41 16.68 16.56 -10.37
CA ILE A 41 17.08 16.42 -11.79
C ILE A 41 17.99 15.21 -12.03
N ASN A 42 18.09 14.27 -11.05
CA ASN A 42 18.93 13.07 -11.08
C ASN A 42 20.42 13.37 -11.39
N SER A 43 20.95 14.51 -10.92
CA SER A 43 22.36 14.88 -11.08
C SER A 43 23.17 14.53 -9.84
N LEU A 44 23.23 13.23 -9.49
CA LEU A 44 23.84 12.70 -8.26
C LEU A 44 25.26 13.23 -8.00
N SER A 45 26.07 13.39 -9.05
CA SER A 45 27.46 13.90 -8.90
C SER A 45 27.49 15.34 -8.38
N LYS A 46 26.59 16.20 -8.87
CA LYS A 46 26.50 17.61 -8.42
C LYS A 46 25.85 17.73 -7.05
N ALA A 47 24.85 16.92 -6.79
CA ALA A 47 24.22 16.81 -5.46
C ALA A 47 25.28 16.41 -4.42
N MET A 48 26.09 15.41 -4.71
CA MET A 48 27.18 14.96 -3.84
C MET A 48 28.24 16.05 -3.61
N GLU A 49 28.65 16.79 -4.69
CA GLU A 49 29.58 17.91 -4.57
C GLU A 49 29.02 19.00 -3.66
N ALA A 50 27.73 19.34 -3.81
CA ALA A 50 27.05 20.31 -2.95
C ALA A 50 26.98 19.84 -1.49
N ALA A 51 26.64 18.58 -1.25
CA ALA A 51 26.59 18.00 0.08
C ALA A 51 27.98 17.95 0.75
N GLU A 52 29.05 17.61 0.00
CA GLU A 52 30.42 17.62 0.52
C GLU A 52 30.88 19.03 0.90
N MET A 53 30.57 20.03 0.08
CA MET A 53 30.90 21.42 0.38
C MET A 53 30.05 21.97 1.54
N GLY A 54 28.76 21.62 1.60
CA GLY A 54 27.88 22.00 2.70
C GLY A 54 28.39 21.47 4.02
N VAL A 55 28.70 20.16 4.12
CA VAL A 55 29.26 19.54 5.32
C VAL A 55 30.66 20.13 5.69
N LEU A 56 31.44 20.57 4.71
CA LEU A 56 32.72 21.23 4.98
C LEU A 56 32.53 22.61 5.66
N GLN A 57 31.51 23.38 5.24
CA GLN A 57 31.18 24.68 5.85
C GLN A 57 30.41 24.52 7.17
N TYR A 58 29.52 23.53 7.25
CA TYR A 58 28.64 23.24 8.39
C TYR A 58 28.87 21.82 8.93
N PRO A 59 29.99 21.52 9.56
CA PRO A 59 30.35 20.14 9.97
C PRO A 59 29.45 19.58 11.10
N TYR A 60 28.63 20.43 11.72
CA TYR A 60 27.70 20.08 12.80
C TYR A 60 26.23 20.20 12.37
N SER A 61 25.94 20.31 11.09
CA SER A 61 24.59 20.26 10.56
C SER A 61 24.13 18.81 10.45
N CYS A 62 23.10 18.41 11.20
CA CYS A 62 22.49 17.09 11.10
C CYS A 62 21.87 16.92 9.72
N THR A 63 21.06 17.87 9.26
CA THR A 63 20.36 17.83 7.97
C THR A 63 21.32 17.62 6.79
N LEU A 64 22.44 18.35 6.74
CA LEU A 64 23.41 18.16 5.64
C LEU A 64 24.15 16.83 5.73
N LEU A 65 24.35 16.27 6.93
CA LEU A 65 24.93 14.93 7.09
C LEU A 65 23.93 13.86 6.63
N VAL A 66 22.66 13.99 6.98
CA VAL A 66 21.58 13.07 6.53
C VAL A 66 21.45 13.11 5.02
N LYS A 67 21.31 14.28 4.40
CA LYS A 67 21.29 14.41 2.92
C LYS A 67 22.54 13.83 2.24
N LYS A 68 23.73 14.01 2.85
CA LYS A 68 24.96 13.40 2.34
C LYS A 68 24.92 11.87 2.45
N ALA A 69 24.35 11.34 3.52
CA ALA A 69 24.25 9.89 3.71
C ALA A 69 23.28 9.28 2.70
N ASP A 70 22.16 9.92 2.43
CA ASP A 70 21.20 9.52 1.42
C ASP A 70 21.84 9.45 0.02
N LEU A 71 22.53 10.50 -0.41
CA LEU A 71 23.28 10.52 -1.66
C LEU A 71 24.39 9.43 -1.72
N LEU A 72 25.01 9.08 -0.59
CA LEU A 72 25.97 7.99 -0.51
C LEU A 72 25.28 6.63 -0.70
N ILE A 73 24.05 6.46 -0.18
CA ILE A 73 23.25 5.25 -0.38
C ILE A 73 22.85 5.14 -1.85
N ALA A 74 22.32 6.21 -2.44
CA ALA A 74 22.00 6.29 -3.87
C ALA A 74 23.19 5.94 -4.76
N ASN A 75 24.41 6.32 -4.34
CA ASN A 75 25.67 6.00 -5.01
C ASN A 75 26.26 4.63 -4.59
N ARG A 76 25.50 3.79 -3.88
CA ARG A 76 25.90 2.45 -3.40
C ARG A 76 27.13 2.44 -2.50
N GLN A 77 27.43 3.55 -1.82
CA GLN A 77 28.56 3.68 -0.89
C GLN A 77 28.14 3.45 0.57
N TYR A 78 27.39 2.38 0.81
CA TYR A 78 26.68 2.08 2.05
C TYR A 78 27.55 2.18 3.31
N LYS A 79 28.79 1.64 3.28
CA LYS A 79 29.72 1.71 4.43
C LYS A 79 30.13 3.14 4.78
N ARG A 80 30.23 4.02 3.76
CA ARG A 80 30.52 5.44 4.00
C ARG A 80 29.29 6.16 4.54
N ALA A 81 28.11 5.82 4.04
CA ALA A 81 26.85 6.35 4.55
C ALA A 81 26.70 6.04 6.05
N LEU A 82 26.92 4.81 6.49
CA LEU A 82 26.87 4.43 7.90
C LEU A 82 27.80 5.29 8.78
N VAL A 83 29.03 5.57 8.33
CA VAL A 83 29.96 6.44 9.08
C VAL A 83 29.48 7.89 9.18
N VAL A 84 28.75 8.38 8.15
CA VAL A 84 28.16 9.73 8.17
C VAL A 84 26.94 9.76 9.09
N LEU A 85 26.09 8.72 9.04
CA LEU A 85 24.93 8.58 9.91
C LEU A 85 25.31 8.44 11.40
N ASP A 86 26.44 7.76 11.72
CA ASP A 86 26.95 7.72 13.09
C ASP A 86 27.27 9.13 13.63
N LYS A 87 27.73 10.04 12.77
CA LYS A 87 27.97 11.45 13.17
C LYS A 87 26.68 12.25 13.30
N ALA A 88 25.73 12.03 12.41
CA ALA A 88 24.41 12.68 12.46
C ALA A 88 23.67 12.32 13.75
N GLU A 89 23.65 11.05 14.15
CA GLU A 89 23.02 10.57 15.39
C GLU A 89 23.60 11.20 16.67
N ILE A 90 24.90 11.50 16.68
CA ILE A 90 25.51 12.20 17.82
C ILE A 90 24.99 13.63 17.95
N LEU A 91 24.60 14.27 16.85
CA LEU A 91 24.10 15.64 16.80
C LEU A 91 22.62 15.71 17.09
N ASP A 92 21.84 14.83 16.48
CA ASP A 92 20.41 14.70 16.70
C ASP A 92 19.99 13.24 16.66
N ARG A 93 19.54 12.72 17.81
CA ARG A 93 19.01 11.35 17.93
C ARG A 93 17.55 11.23 17.61
N ASN A 94 16.85 12.35 17.48
CA ASN A 94 15.42 12.39 17.23
C ASN A 94 15.10 12.54 15.74
N ASP A 95 16.10 12.57 14.87
CA ASP A 95 15.90 12.60 13.44
C ASP A 95 15.65 11.16 12.93
N ILE A 96 14.41 10.88 12.53
CA ILE A 96 13.96 9.56 12.06
C ILE A 96 14.69 9.12 10.79
N ASP A 97 15.06 10.05 9.91
CA ASP A 97 15.72 9.75 8.64
C ASP A 97 17.06 9.02 8.86
N ILE A 98 17.72 9.26 10.00
CA ILE A 98 18.94 8.55 10.36
C ILE A 98 18.70 7.04 10.47
N TYR A 99 17.58 6.65 11.07
CA TYR A 99 17.25 5.23 11.29
C TYR A 99 16.78 4.58 9.99
N VAL A 100 15.95 5.26 9.20
CA VAL A 100 15.49 4.80 7.89
C VAL A 100 16.68 4.59 6.94
N LEU A 101 17.51 5.60 6.74
CA LEU A 101 18.70 5.51 5.86
C LEU A 101 19.71 4.47 6.34
N ARG A 102 19.86 4.29 7.66
CA ARG A 102 20.73 3.24 8.22
C ARG A 102 20.15 1.85 7.97
N THR A 103 18.84 1.70 8.02
CA THR A 103 18.13 0.48 7.65
C THR A 103 18.41 0.13 6.19
N ASP A 104 18.20 1.06 5.27
CA ASP A 104 18.52 0.89 3.85
C ASP A 104 19.95 0.44 3.61
N ALA A 105 20.90 1.10 4.29
CA ALA A 105 22.31 0.74 4.18
C ALA A 105 22.61 -0.66 4.71
N TYR A 106 21.94 -1.10 5.80
CA TYR A 106 22.10 -2.46 6.33
C TYR A 106 21.48 -3.51 5.41
N LEU A 107 20.28 -3.24 4.86
CA LEU A 107 19.62 -4.14 3.91
C LEU A 107 20.46 -4.32 2.64
N ALA A 108 20.96 -3.22 2.08
CA ALA A 108 21.84 -3.26 0.91
C ALA A 108 23.20 -3.97 1.16
N LEU A 109 23.60 -4.13 2.42
CA LEU A 109 24.77 -4.90 2.86
C LEU A 109 24.45 -6.33 3.29
N ASP A 110 23.20 -6.78 3.12
CA ASP A 110 22.71 -8.11 3.55
C ASP A 110 22.86 -8.33 5.08
N MET A 111 22.60 -7.26 5.86
CA MET A 111 22.66 -7.26 7.32
C MET A 111 21.29 -7.12 7.97
N GLN A 112 20.33 -7.95 7.58
CA GLN A 112 18.94 -7.93 8.02
C GLN A 112 18.79 -7.85 9.54
N ASP A 113 19.50 -8.72 10.28
CA ASP A 113 19.38 -8.76 11.74
C ASP A 113 19.70 -7.40 12.39
N LYS A 114 20.62 -6.63 11.78
CA LYS A 114 20.95 -5.29 12.27
C LYS A 114 19.91 -4.25 11.92
N ALA A 115 19.33 -4.35 10.73
CA ALA A 115 18.23 -3.48 10.30
C ALA A 115 17.03 -3.64 11.24
N VAL A 116 16.61 -4.89 11.48
CA VAL A 116 15.51 -5.21 12.40
C VAL A 116 15.79 -4.73 13.81
N ALA A 117 16.97 -5.08 14.38
CA ALA A 117 17.32 -4.68 15.75
C ALA A 117 17.39 -3.14 15.91
N LEU A 118 17.84 -2.43 14.88
CA LEU A 118 17.88 -0.96 14.87
C LEU A 118 16.46 -0.38 14.90
N LEU A 119 15.56 -0.88 14.06
CA LEU A 119 14.19 -0.37 14.01
C LEU A 119 13.42 -0.72 15.28
N GLU A 120 13.56 -1.95 15.82
CA GLU A 120 12.92 -2.35 17.08
C GLU A 120 13.37 -1.47 18.26
N ASP A 121 14.67 -1.09 18.31
CA ASP A 121 15.19 -0.17 19.32
C ASP A 121 14.62 1.25 19.11
N ALA A 122 14.65 1.76 17.89
CA ALA A 122 14.12 3.07 17.55
C ALA A 122 12.62 3.19 17.87
N ILE A 123 11.79 2.22 17.48
CA ILE A 123 10.35 2.17 17.78
C ILE A 123 10.06 2.30 19.28
N SER A 124 10.98 1.84 20.14
CA SER A 124 10.83 1.97 21.59
C SER A 124 11.12 3.39 22.11
N GLN A 125 11.82 4.22 21.34
CA GLN A 125 12.29 5.56 21.71
C GLN A 125 11.41 6.67 21.13
N PHE A 126 10.77 6.41 19.99
CA PHE A 126 9.91 7.37 19.31
C PHE A 126 8.44 7.21 19.69
N ASP A 127 7.68 8.32 19.60
CA ASP A 127 6.24 8.35 19.80
C ASP A 127 5.57 9.08 18.60
N GLY A 128 4.23 9.07 18.55
CA GLY A 128 3.48 9.79 17.51
C GLY A 128 3.65 9.20 16.12
N ASP A 129 3.67 10.08 15.13
CA ASP A 129 3.73 9.71 13.71
C ASP A 129 5.07 9.04 13.37
N GLU A 130 6.17 9.49 13.96
CA GLU A 130 7.50 8.92 13.75
C GLU A 130 7.57 7.45 14.15
N ARG A 131 6.89 7.07 15.24
CA ARG A 131 6.79 5.66 15.63
C ARG A 131 5.99 4.84 14.63
N ILE A 132 4.93 5.41 14.06
CA ILE A 132 4.12 4.76 13.03
C ILE A 132 4.95 4.55 11.77
N ASP A 133 5.70 5.56 11.34
CA ASP A 133 6.57 5.48 10.18
C ASP A 133 7.64 4.38 10.34
N LEU A 134 8.28 4.30 11.51
CA LEU A 134 9.24 3.22 11.82
C LEU A 134 8.60 1.83 11.85
N LEU A 135 7.33 1.72 12.27
CA LEU A 135 6.60 0.45 12.22
C LEU A 135 6.27 0.03 10.79
N PHE A 136 5.95 0.98 9.90
CA PHE A 136 5.79 0.69 8.48
C PHE A 136 7.12 0.26 7.86
N GLU A 137 8.20 0.96 8.15
CA GLU A 137 9.55 0.61 7.69
C GLU A 137 9.94 -0.82 8.14
N LEU A 138 9.66 -1.16 9.39
CA LEU A 138 9.89 -2.52 9.90
C LEU A 138 9.00 -3.56 9.20
N ALA A 139 7.76 -3.21 8.87
CA ALA A 139 6.87 -4.09 8.12
C ALA A 139 7.40 -4.36 6.70
N ASP A 140 7.92 -3.32 6.02
CA ASP A 140 8.50 -3.44 4.69
C ASP A 140 9.79 -4.29 4.71
N VAL A 141 10.63 -4.15 5.75
CA VAL A 141 11.78 -5.05 5.98
C VAL A 141 11.33 -6.50 6.15
N TYR A 142 10.24 -6.75 6.88
CA TYR A 142 9.71 -8.10 7.05
C TYR A 142 9.09 -8.67 5.76
N ASP A 143 8.56 -7.82 4.88
CA ASP A 143 8.06 -8.25 3.56
C ASP A 143 9.21 -8.72 2.66
N ASP A 144 10.28 -7.96 2.57
CA ASP A 144 11.49 -8.31 1.79
C ASP A 144 12.09 -9.67 2.17
N TYR A 145 11.90 -10.09 3.42
CA TYR A 145 12.42 -11.36 3.94
C TYR A 145 11.34 -12.42 4.19
N GLU A 146 10.15 -12.23 3.62
CA GLU A 146 9.02 -13.16 3.70
C GLU A 146 8.61 -13.53 5.15
N ALA A 147 8.85 -12.62 6.10
CA ALA A 147 8.47 -12.79 7.50
C ALA A 147 7.03 -12.30 7.77
N PHE A 148 6.09 -12.80 6.99
CA PHE A 148 4.72 -12.30 6.84
C PHE A 148 3.91 -12.21 8.14
N GLU A 149 4.13 -13.12 9.08
CA GLU A 149 3.48 -13.07 10.40
C GLU A 149 3.82 -11.80 11.17
N LYS A 150 5.07 -11.32 11.03
CA LYS A 150 5.55 -10.12 11.69
C LYS A 150 5.00 -8.84 11.08
N ILE A 151 4.67 -8.85 9.78
CA ILE A 151 4.00 -7.71 9.12
C ILE A 151 2.64 -7.46 9.78
N PHE A 152 1.85 -8.52 9.98
CA PHE A 152 0.58 -8.39 10.71
C PHE A 152 0.78 -7.81 12.11
N ASP A 153 1.83 -8.22 12.82
CA ASP A 153 2.12 -7.70 14.17
C ASP A 153 2.47 -6.21 14.15
N CYS A 154 3.27 -5.74 13.16
CA CYS A 154 3.57 -4.31 12.98
C CYS A 154 2.29 -3.51 12.70
N LEU A 155 1.46 -3.96 11.74
CA LEU A 155 0.22 -3.28 11.40
C LEU A 155 -0.77 -3.24 12.57
N LYS A 156 -0.84 -4.31 13.35
CA LYS A 156 -1.64 -4.35 14.57
C LYS A 156 -1.14 -3.36 15.61
N LEU A 157 0.17 -3.22 15.80
CA LEU A 157 0.75 -2.22 16.71
C LEU A 157 0.43 -0.80 16.26
N ILE A 158 0.48 -0.51 14.95
CA ILE A 158 0.06 0.78 14.40
C ILE A 158 -1.40 1.05 14.76
N LEU A 159 -2.30 0.08 14.56
CA LEU A 159 -3.73 0.23 14.85
C LEU A 159 -4.05 0.24 16.36
N ASP A 160 -3.22 -0.34 17.20
CA ASP A 160 -3.34 -0.20 18.65
C ASP A 160 -2.95 1.22 19.11
N TYR A 161 -2.08 1.91 18.34
CA TYR A 161 -1.62 3.28 18.60
C TYR A 161 -2.54 4.33 17.93
N ASP A 162 -2.77 4.19 16.61
CA ASP A 162 -3.73 5.00 15.83
C ASP A 162 -4.79 4.09 15.18
N PRO A 163 -5.94 3.88 15.84
CA PRO A 163 -7.01 3.03 15.34
C PRO A 163 -7.66 3.48 14.02
N ASN A 164 -7.43 4.74 13.60
CA ASN A 164 -7.93 5.30 12.36
C ASN A 164 -6.88 5.41 11.25
N ASN A 165 -5.70 4.82 11.44
CA ASN A 165 -4.67 4.83 10.41
C ASN A 165 -5.16 4.09 9.16
N GLU A 166 -5.49 4.85 8.12
CA GLU A 166 -6.09 4.32 6.90
C GLU A 166 -5.17 3.33 6.20
N GLU A 167 -3.87 3.63 6.12
CA GLU A 167 -2.89 2.76 5.46
C GLU A 167 -2.76 1.41 6.15
N ALA A 168 -2.68 1.41 7.48
CA ALA A 168 -2.63 0.18 8.26
C ALA A 168 -3.93 -0.62 8.12
N LEU A 169 -5.09 0.04 8.11
CA LEU A 169 -6.39 -0.60 7.88
C LEU A 169 -6.48 -1.24 6.48
N TYR A 170 -5.96 -0.60 5.44
CA TYR A 170 -5.90 -1.19 4.10
C TYR A 170 -4.97 -2.39 4.04
N LYS A 171 -3.75 -2.25 4.56
CA LYS A 171 -2.73 -3.31 4.50
C LYS A 171 -3.12 -4.54 5.35
N ILE A 172 -3.66 -4.36 6.55
CA ILE A 172 -3.93 -5.46 7.50
C ILE A 172 -5.00 -6.43 6.98
N CYS A 173 -5.93 -5.98 6.13
CA CYS A 173 -6.94 -6.85 5.53
C CYS A 173 -6.30 -7.98 4.72
N PHE A 174 -5.34 -7.64 3.86
CA PHE A 174 -4.59 -8.60 3.06
C PHE A 174 -3.79 -9.56 3.94
N TRP A 175 -3.04 -9.03 4.90
CA TRP A 175 -2.20 -9.84 5.78
C TRP A 175 -2.99 -10.72 6.75
N THR A 176 -4.22 -10.32 7.12
CA THR A 176 -5.15 -11.17 7.88
C THR A 176 -5.50 -12.45 7.13
N ASP A 177 -5.84 -12.33 5.85
CA ASP A 177 -6.19 -13.48 5.01
C ASP A 177 -4.97 -14.35 4.70
N PHE A 178 -3.86 -13.70 4.35
CA PHE A 178 -2.62 -14.37 3.99
C PHE A 178 -2.03 -15.21 5.13
N THR A 179 -2.02 -14.68 6.36
CA THR A 179 -1.49 -15.37 7.54
C THR A 179 -2.54 -16.23 8.27
N GLY A 180 -3.81 -16.13 7.87
CA GLY A 180 -4.90 -16.87 8.51
C GLY A 180 -5.27 -16.36 9.93
N ARG A 181 -4.81 -15.15 10.31
CA ARG A 181 -5.01 -14.58 11.67
C ARG A 181 -6.37 -13.91 11.85
N SER A 182 -7.42 -14.49 11.25
CA SER A 182 -8.78 -13.93 11.26
C SER A 182 -9.35 -13.71 12.66
N GLU A 183 -9.08 -14.61 13.63
CA GLU A 183 -9.57 -14.43 15.00
C GLU A 183 -8.95 -13.23 15.72
N GLU A 184 -7.68 -12.95 15.48
CA GLU A 184 -7.01 -11.77 16.04
C GLU A 184 -7.51 -10.50 15.40
N SER A 185 -7.67 -10.52 14.08
CA SER A 185 -8.24 -9.40 13.32
C SER A 185 -9.66 -9.06 13.80
N ILE A 186 -10.50 -10.07 14.07
CA ILE A 186 -11.84 -9.84 14.66
C ILE A 186 -11.74 -9.09 15.99
N ARG A 187 -10.87 -9.55 16.90
CA ARG A 187 -10.71 -8.90 18.22
C ARG A 187 -10.23 -7.44 18.07
N LEU A 188 -9.27 -7.21 17.19
CA LEU A 188 -8.73 -5.89 16.91
C LEU A 188 -9.84 -4.96 16.39
N HIS A 189 -10.54 -5.36 15.32
CA HIS A 189 -11.52 -4.49 14.68
C HIS A 189 -12.78 -4.28 15.54
N LEU A 190 -13.18 -5.26 16.37
CA LEU A 190 -14.24 -5.03 17.35
C LEU A 190 -13.87 -3.94 18.36
N LYS A 191 -12.61 -3.92 18.84
CA LYS A 191 -12.12 -2.86 19.73
C LYS A 191 -12.13 -1.50 19.02
N ILE A 192 -11.63 -1.46 17.76
CA ILE A 192 -11.63 -0.20 16.98
C ILE A 192 -13.06 0.33 16.79
N ILE A 193 -14.00 -0.52 16.43
CA ILE A 193 -15.41 -0.15 16.19
C ILE A 193 -16.11 0.32 17.47
N GLU A 194 -15.74 -0.21 18.64
CA GLU A 194 -16.28 0.24 19.93
C GLU A 194 -15.96 1.73 20.17
N ASP A 195 -14.73 2.16 19.84
CA ASP A 195 -14.28 3.54 20.01
C ASP A 195 -14.64 4.42 18.80
N PHE A 196 -14.60 3.85 17.57
CA PHE A 196 -14.80 4.53 16.30
C PHE A 196 -15.88 3.84 15.44
N PRO A 197 -17.16 3.93 15.82
CA PRO A 197 -18.25 3.17 15.17
C PRO A 197 -18.53 3.58 13.72
N TYR A 198 -18.01 4.71 13.27
CA TYR A 198 -18.18 5.21 11.90
C TYR A 198 -16.94 5.00 11.02
N ASN A 199 -15.99 4.13 11.43
CA ASN A 199 -14.87 3.73 10.61
C ASN A 199 -15.30 2.60 9.65
N ASP A 200 -15.55 2.93 8.38
CA ASP A 200 -16.01 2.00 7.35
C ASP A 200 -14.98 0.91 7.02
N LEU A 201 -13.67 1.24 7.06
CA LEU A 201 -12.59 0.28 6.85
C LEU A 201 -12.51 -0.75 7.99
N ALA A 202 -12.72 -0.33 9.23
CA ALA A 202 -12.73 -1.25 10.37
C ALA A 202 -13.89 -2.25 10.27
N TRP A 203 -15.09 -1.79 9.87
CA TRP A 203 -16.23 -2.67 9.60
C TRP A 203 -15.97 -3.61 8.43
N PHE A 204 -15.36 -3.11 7.34
CA PHE A 204 -14.96 -3.91 6.20
C PHE A 204 -13.97 -5.02 6.59
N ASN A 205 -12.93 -4.69 7.34
CA ASN A 205 -11.91 -5.64 7.80
C ASN A 205 -12.49 -6.69 8.76
N LEU A 206 -13.39 -6.27 9.66
CA LEU A 206 -14.14 -7.20 10.52
C LEU A 206 -14.95 -8.19 9.67
N ALA A 207 -15.63 -7.69 8.63
CA ALA A 207 -16.41 -8.52 7.74
C ALA A 207 -15.53 -9.51 6.97
N ALA A 208 -14.39 -9.07 6.45
CA ALA A 208 -13.42 -9.92 5.77
C ALA A 208 -12.86 -11.01 6.69
N ALA A 209 -12.54 -10.67 7.95
CA ALA A 209 -12.07 -11.62 8.94
C ALA A 209 -13.15 -12.66 9.30
N TYR A 210 -14.42 -12.25 9.41
CA TYR A 210 -15.54 -13.21 9.56
C TYR A 210 -15.67 -14.13 8.35
N GLN A 211 -15.47 -13.61 7.14
CA GLN A 211 -15.51 -14.39 5.90
C GLN A 211 -14.38 -15.44 5.86
N GLY A 212 -13.16 -15.09 6.29
CA GLY A 212 -12.04 -16.01 6.44
C GLY A 212 -12.37 -17.20 7.35
N LEU A 213 -13.11 -16.97 8.43
CA LEU A 213 -13.63 -18.03 9.32
C LEU A 213 -14.94 -18.70 8.82
N ARG A 214 -15.40 -18.39 7.61
CA ARG A 214 -16.66 -18.84 6.99
C ARG A 214 -17.91 -18.50 7.81
N LEU A 215 -17.86 -17.46 8.63
CA LEU A 215 -18.99 -16.91 9.37
C LEU A 215 -19.76 -15.92 8.49
N PHE A 216 -20.27 -16.42 7.36
CA PHE A 216 -20.78 -15.59 6.26
C PHE A 216 -21.95 -14.68 6.66
N GLU A 217 -22.86 -15.09 7.55
CA GLU A 217 -23.93 -14.20 8.02
C GLU A 217 -23.38 -13.00 8.79
N LYS A 218 -22.43 -13.22 9.72
CA LYS A 218 -21.78 -12.12 10.43
C LYS A 218 -20.96 -11.21 9.49
N SER A 219 -20.34 -11.81 8.49
CA SER A 219 -19.61 -11.07 7.46
C SER A 219 -20.55 -10.13 6.69
N ILE A 220 -21.71 -10.62 6.26
CA ILE A 220 -22.71 -9.82 5.57
C ILE A 220 -23.19 -8.65 6.43
N ASP A 221 -23.52 -8.93 7.71
CA ASP A 221 -23.96 -7.88 8.64
C ASP A 221 -22.88 -6.78 8.78
N ALA A 222 -21.61 -7.16 8.94
CA ALA A 222 -20.53 -6.19 9.08
C ALA A 222 -20.27 -5.41 7.77
N TYR A 223 -20.34 -6.05 6.58
CA TYR A 223 -20.27 -5.33 5.31
C TYR A 223 -21.44 -4.33 5.15
N GLN A 224 -22.62 -4.67 5.61
CA GLN A 224 -23.76 -3.73 5.59
C GLN A 224 -23.50 -2.48 6.42
N TYR A 225 -22.83 -2.59 7.58
CA TYR A 225 -22.39 -1.44 8.35
C TYR A 225 -21.35 -0.60 7.59
N ALA A 226 -20.36 -1.23 6.98
CA ALA A 226 -19.37 -0.51 6.15
C ALA A 226 -20.06 0.26 5.02
N ILE A 227 -21.00 -0.36 4.32
CA ILE A 227 -21.78 0.23 3.23
C ILE A 227 -22.71 1.36 3.75
N ALA A 228 -23.30 1.21 4.92
CA ALA A 228 -24.16 2.24 5.51
C ALA A 228 -23.37 3.51 5.86
N ILE A 229 -22.09 3.38 6.19
CA ILE A 229 -21.18 4.50 6.46
C ILE A 229 -20.67 5.09 5.13
N ASN A 230 -20.27 4.23 4.19
CA ASN A 230 -19.72 4.62 2.90
C ASN A 230 -20.48 3.92 1.75
N GLU A 231 -21.51 4.56 1.24
CA GLU A 231 -22.38 4.03 0.16
C GLU A 231 -21.62 3.78 -1.16
N LYS A 232 -20.41 4.32 -1.31
CA LYS A 232 -19.58 4.17 -2.51
C LYS A 232 -18.48 3.10 -2.36
N PHE A 233 -18.49 2.34 -1.29
CA PHE A 233 -17.50 1.32 -1.01
C PHE A 233 -17.74 0.05 -1.85
N ASP A 234 -17.34 0.08 -3.10
CA ASP A 234 -17.55 -0.99 -4.08
C ASP A 234 -16.94 -2.34 -3.66
N PHE A 235 -15.77 -2.35 -3.02
CA PHE A 235 -15.18 -3.57 -2.46
C PHE A 235 -16.05 -4.23 -1.39
N ALA A 236 -16.75 -3.45 -0.57
CA ALA A 236 -17.67 -4.00 0.44
C ALA A 236 -18.88 -4.69 -0.22
N TYR A 237 -19.48 -4.09 -1.26
CA TYR A 237 -20.53 -4.73 -2.04
C TYR A 237 -20.06 -6.01 -2.72
N ARG A 238 -18.86 -6.01 -3.31
CA ARG A 238 -18.27 -7.16 -3.99
C ARG A 238 -18.08 -8.34 -3.02
N ASN A 239 -17.44 -8.10 -1.89
CA ASN A 239 -17.14 -9.13 -0.89
C ASN A 239 -18.41 -9.62 -0.19
N MET A 240 -19.36 -8.71 0.10
CA MET A 240 -20.70 -9.09 0.61
C MET A 240 -21.42 -10.02 -0.37
N ALA A 241 -21.36 -9.75 -1.67
CA ALA A 241 -21.96 -10.60 -2.66
C ALA A 241 -21.32 -12.00 -2.70
N ASP A 242 -19.99 -12.11 -2.53
CA ASP A 242 -19.34 -13.43 -2.41
C ASP A 242 -19.85 -14.18 -1.17
N ALA A 243 -19.91 -13.54 -0.02
CA ALA A 243 -20.50 -14.14 1.20
C ALA A 243 -21.95 -14.60 0.97
N MET A 244 -22.77 -13.79 0.31
CA MET A 244 -24.15 -14.17 -0.06
C MET A 244 -24.18 -15.37 -1.02
N MET A 245 -23.28 -15.43 -2.01
CA MET A 245 -23.18 -16.58 -2.91
C MET A 245 -22.80 -17.87 -2.17
N ARG A 246 -21.93 -17.80 -1.15
CA ARG A 246 -21.58 -18.94 -0.29
C ARG A 246 -22.79 -19.47 0.49
N LEU A 247 -23.72 -18.58 0.86
CA LEU A 247 -24.99 -18.93 1.52
C LEU A 247 -26.12 -19.24 0.54
N HIS A 248 -25.84 -19.32 -0.76
CA HIS A 248 -26.85 -19.54 -1.81
C HIS A 248 -27.92 -18.45 -1.92
N ARG A 249 -27.68 -17.25 -1.37
CA ARG A 249 -28.55 -16.06 -1.44
C ARG A 249 -28.31 -15.32 -2.77
N TYR A 250 -28.49 -16.04 -3.90
CA TYR A 250 -28.08 -15.56 -5.23
C TYR A 250 -28.79 -14.29 -5.71
N LYS A 251 -30.06 -14.06 -5.30
CA LYS A 251 -30.79 -12.85 -5.70
C LYS A 251 -30.19 -11.61 -5.06
N GLU A 252 -29.88 -11.67 -3.77
CA GLU A 252 -29.28 -10.57 -3.02
C GLU A 252 -27.84 -10.32 -3.48
N ALA A 253 -27.10 -11.38 -3.82
CA ALA A 253 -25.79 -11.25 -4.43
C ALA A 253 -25.82 -10.51 -5.78
N ILE A 254 -26.85 -10.73 -6.61
CA ILE A 254 -27.06 -9.99 -7.87
C ILE A 254 -27.23 -8.50 -7.58
N GLU A 255 -28.11 -8.14 -6.65
CA GLU A 255 -28.38 -6.75 -6.29
C GLU A 255 -27.10 -6.04 -5.83
N SER A 256 -26.29 -6.70 -4.99
CA SER A 256 -25.00 -6.17 -4.53
C SER A 256 -24.01 -5.99 -5.69
N LEU A 257 -23.90 -6.96 -6.60
CA LEU A 257 -23.01 -6.88 -7.75
C LEU A 257 -23.45 -5.84 -8.78
N GLU A 258 -24.76 -5.60 -8.93
CA GLU A 258 -25.29 -4.54 -9.76
C GLU A 258 -24.90 -3.17 -9.22
N ARG A 259 -24.84 -2.98 -7.88
CA ARG A 259 -24.30 -1.77 -7.26
C ARG A 259 -22.81 -1.59 -7.58
N VAL A 260 -22.00 -2.66 -7.60
CA VAL A 260 -20.59 -2.57 -8.01
C VAL A 260 -20.46 -2.02 -9.42
N ILE A 261 -21.32 -2.48 -10.37
CA ILE A 261 -21.30 -1.98 -11.76
C ILE A 261 -21.65 -0.48 -11.85
N GLU A 262 -22.48 0.02 -10.95
CA GLU A 262 -22.84 1.44 -10.90
C GLU A 262 -21.71 2.32 -10.31
N LEU A 263 -20.93 1.77 -9.37
CA LEU A 263 -19.91 2.50 -8.62
C LEU A 263 -18.53 2.47 -9.27
N ALA A 264 -18.17 1.35 -9.89
CA ALA A 264 -16.85 1.10 -10.43
C ALA A 264 -16.87 0.84 -11.95
N ARG A 265 -15.70 0.83 -12.58
CA ARG A 265 -15.57 0.41 -13.98
C ARG A 265 -15.99 -1.05 -14.12
N PRO A 266 -16.77 -1.39 -15.16
CA PRO A 266 -17.17 -2.77 -15.38
C PRO A 266 -15.97 -3.70 -15.57
N GLU A 267 -15.94 -4.78 -14.79
CA GLU A 267 -14.96 -5.86 -14.90
C GLU A 267 -15.65 -7.14 -15.39
N ASP A 268 -14.94 -7.95 -16.17
CA ASP A 268 -15.47 -9.21 -16.69
C ASP A 268 -15.84 -10.19 -15.56
N LEU A 269 -15.05 -10.21 -14.47
CA LEU A 269 -15.31 -11.04 -13.30
C LEU A 269 -16.64 -10.72 -12.60
N ILE A 270 -17.02 -9.45 -12.53
CA ILE A 270 -18.31 -9.04 -11.94
C ILE A 270 -19.45 -9.55 -12.80
N TYR A 271 -19.37 -9.38 -14.12
CA TYR A 271 -20.38 -9.93 -15.02
C TYR A 271 -20.45 -11.45 -14.98
N GLN A 272 -19.30 -12.13 -14.83
CA GLN A 272 -19.25 -13.58 -14.66
C GLN A 272 -19.94 -14.00 -13.35
N ALA A 273 -19.72 -13.28 -12.25
CA ALA A 273 -20.37 -13.55 -10.96
C ALA A 273 -21.90 -13.39 -11.03
N ILE A 274 -22.39 -12.31 -11.65
CA ILE A 274 -23.83 -12.11 -11.87
C ILE A 274 -24.40 -13.23 -12.76
N GLY A 275 -23.71 -13.56 -13.85
CA GLY A 275 -24.09 -14.66 -14.73
C GLY A 275 -24.20 -15.99 -13.99
N PHE A 276 -23.24 -16.27 -13.10
CA PHE A 276 -23.26 -17.45 -12.24
C PHE A 276 -24.47 -17.46 -11.30
N CYS A 277 -24.77 -16.34 -10.66
CA CYS A 277 -25.94 -16.22 -9.78
C CYS A 277 -27.25 -16.49 -10.55
N TYR A 278 -27.42 -15.90 -11.74
CA TYR A 278 -28.57 -16.17 -12.60
C TYR A 278 -28.66 -17.64 -13.05
N GLU A 279 -27.53 -18.26 -13.31
CA GLU A 279 -27.47 -19.69 -13.65
C GLU A 279 -27.96 -20.57 -12.49
N LYS A 280 -27.56 -20.23 -11.25
CA LYS A 280 -27.97 -20.96 -10.04
C LYS A 280 -29.47 -20.85 -9.75
N ILE A 281 -30.07 -19.71 -10.03
CA ILE A 281 -31.53 -19.54 -9.94
C ILE A 281 -32.27 -20.00 -11.22
N LYS A 282 -31.58 -20.69 -12.13
CA LYS A 282 -32.09 -21.27 -13.38
C LYS A 282 -32.60 -20.26 -14.40
N ASN A 283 -32.22 -18.98 -14.27
CA ASN A 283 -32.51 -17.97 -15.28
C ASN A 283 -31.39 -17.95 -16.34
N TYR A 284 -31.37 -18.97 -17.19
CA TYR A 284 -30.29 -19.15 -18.17
C TYR A 284 -30.22 -18.05 -19.22
N ALA A 285 -31.34 -17.38 -19.52
CA ALA A 285 -31.35 -16.27 -20.46
C ALA A 285 -30.55 -15.07 -19.92
N GLN A 286 -30.77 -14.68 -18.68
CA GLN A 286 -30.00 -13.62 -18.02
C GLN A 286 -28.54 -14.06 -17.77
N ALA A 287 -28.31 -15.30 -17.39
CA ALA A 287 -26.95 -15.82 -17.25
C ALA A 287 -26.13 -15.63 -18.53
N ARG A 288 -26.69 -16.01 -19.70
CA ARG A 288 -26.04 -15.78 -21.01
C ARG A 288 -25.83 -14.32 -21.34
N PHE A 289 -26.77 -13.46 -20.99
CA PHE A 289 -26.63 -12.01 -21.21
C PHE A 289 -25.41 -11.46 -20.48
N TYR A 290 -25.24 -11.80 -19.20
CA TYR A 290 -24.11 -11.32 -18.41
C TYR A 290 -22.80 -12.01 -18.82
N TYR A 291 -22.78 -13.30 -19.11
CA TYR A 291 -21.57 -13.97 -19.62
C TYR A 291 -21.10 -13.38 -20.97
N ARG A 292 -22.02 -12.96 -21.85
CA ARG A 292 -21.66 -12.24 -23.07
C ARG A 292 -21.08 -10.86 -22.78
N LYS A 293 -21.61 -10.12 -21.80
CA LYS A 293 -20.97 -8.87 -21.37
C LYS A 293 -19.54 -9.12 -20.90
N ALA A 294 -19.31 -10.18 -20.12
CA ALA A 294 -17.99 -10.58 -19.71
C ALA A 294 -17.08 -10.92 -20.90
N SER A 295 -17.57 -11.68 -21.91
CA SER A 295 -16.76 -12.02 -23.09
C SER A 295 -16.43 -10.83 -23.97
N HIS A 296 -17.22 -9.76 -23.94
CA HIS A 296 -16.85 -8.50 -24.63
C HIS A 296 -15.72 -7.75 -23.95
N LEU A 297 -15.58 -7.86 -22.62
CA LEU A 297 -14.49 -7.24 -21.87
C LEU A 297 -13.21 -8.09 -21.92
N ASN A 298 -13.37 -9.40 -21.93
CA ASN A 298 -12.26 -10.37 -21.97
C ASN A 298 -12.54 -11.45 -23.02
N PRO A 299 -12.33 -11.15 -24.32
CA PRO A 299 -12.65 -12.06 -25.42
C PRO A 299 -11.74 -13.29 -25.48
N ASP A 300 -10.55 -13.24 -24.86
CA ASP A 300 -9.58 -14.34 -24.90
C ASP A 300 -9.80 -15.37 -23.80
N ASP A 301 -10.72 -15.14 -22.85
CA ASP A 301 -11.04 -16.12 -21.81
C ASP A 301 -12.03 -17.16 -22.31
N ALA A 302 -11.50 -18.29 -22.80
CA ALA A 302 -12.30 -19.44 -23.25
C ALA A 302 -13.26 -19.98 -22.18
N LYS A 303 -12.98 -19.78 -20.89
CA LYS A 303 -13.86 -20.23 -19.80
C LYS A 303 -15.23 -19.53 -19.83
N ILE A 304 -15.28 -18.27 -20.30
CA ILE A 304 -16.53 -17.54 -20.42
C ILE A 304 -17.43 -18.17 -21.48
N TYR A 305 -16.86 -18.56 -22.62
CA TYR A 305 -17.61 -19.24 -23.70
C TYR A 305 -18.12 -20.61 -23.25
N LEU A 306 -17.31 -21.35 -22.47
CA LEU A 306 -17.74 -22.60 -21.84
C LEU A 306 -18.94 -22.40 -20.89
N LYS A 307 -18.98 -21.29 -20.11
CA LYS A 307 -20.10 -20.96 -19.26
C LYS A 307 -21.36 -20.67 -20.10
N VAL A 308 -21.25 -19.92 -21.21
CA VAL A 308 -22.36 -19.68 -22.14
C VAL A 308 -22.88 -21.00 -22.72
N ALA A 309 -21.99 -21.84 -23.25
CA ALA A 309 -22.34 -23.15 -23.80
C ALA A 309 -23.04 -24.05 -22.75
N GLY A 310 -22.51 -24.07 -21.52
CA GLY A 310 -23.07 -24.80 -20.39
C GLY A 310 -24.52 -24.43 -20.09
N THR A 311 -24.88 -23.14 -20.19
CA THR A 311 -26.28 -22.70 -20.01
C THR A 311 -27.19 -23.23 -21.11
N TYR A 312 -26.74 -23.33 -22.38
CA TYR A 312 -27.50 -23.92 -23.46
C TYR A 312 -27.71 -25.43 -23.29
N ILE A 313 -26.67 -26.14 -22.81
CA ILE A 313 -26.78 -27.58 -22.49
C ILE A 313 -27.84 -27.80 -21.42
N LYS A 314 -27.90 -27.00 -20.38
CA LYS A 314 -28.91 -27.10 -19.32
C LYS A 314 -30.35 -26.83 -19.80
N GLU A 315 -30.51 -26.14 -20.92
CA GLU A 315 -31.80 -25.95 -21.59
C GLU A 315 -32.03 -26.99 -22.72
N SER A 316 -31.16 -28.03 -22.87
CA SER A 316 -31.20 -28.99 -23.94
C SER A 316 -31.06 -28.41 -25.35
N LYS A 317 -30.44 -27.25 -25.48
CA LYS A 317 -30.23 -26.52 -26.75
C LYS A 317 -28.83 -26.81 -27.31
N HIS A 318 -28.58 -28.09 -27.67
CA HIS A 318 -27.24 -28.59 -28.01
C HIS A 318 -26.61 -27.89 -29.25
N ALA A 319 -27.40 -27.61 -30.29
CA ALA A 319 -26.91 -26.90 -31.49
C ALA A 319 -26.36 -25.52 -31.19
N GLN A 320 -27.00 -24.78 -30.25
CA GLN A 320 -26.51 -23.48 -29.82
C GLN A 320 -25.25 -23.62 -28.94
N ALA A 321 -25.17 -24.67 -28.10
CA ALA A 321 -24.00 -24.92 -27.28
C ALA A 321 -22.76 -25.15 -28.14
N ILE A 322 -22.85 -26.00 -29.17
CA ILE A 322 -21.75 -26.35 -30.09
C ILE A 322 -21.19 -25.07 -30.73
N LYS A 323 -22.03 -24.14 -31.18
CA LYS A 323 -21.59 -22.89 -31.80
C LYS A 323 -20.66 -22.04 -30.91
N TYR A 324 -20.78 -22.14 -29.58
CA TYR A 324 -19.91 -21.43 -28.64
C TYR A 324 -18.68 -22.25 -28.20
N LEU A 325 -18.61 -23.52 -28.57
CA LEU A 325 -17.45 -24.36 -28.31
C LEU A 325 -16.47 -24.33 -29.49
N ASP A 326 -16.93 -23.95 -30.68
CA ASP A 326 -16.12 -23.85 -31.91
C ASP A 326 -15.50 -22.44 -32.06
N THR A 327 -15.76 -21.52 -31.10
CA THR A 327 -15.22 -20.17 -31.09
C THR A 327 -13.99 -20.09 -30.20
#